data_362fa6945862814fd53c3a08cd0e6bcd
#
_entry.id   362fa6945862814fd53c3a08cd0e6bcd
#
_cell.length_a   1.000
_cell.length_b   1.000
_cell.length_c   1.000
_cell.angle_alpha   90.00
_cell.angle_beta   90.00
_cell.angle_gamma   90.00
#
_symmetry.space_group_name_H-M   'P 1'
#
loop_
_entity.id
_entity.type
_entity.pdbx_description
1 polymer ?
#
loop_
_entity_poly.entity_id
_entity_poly.type
_entity_poly.pdbx_seq_one_letter_code
_entity_poly.pdbx_strand_id
1 'polypeptide(L)'
;EMTSSLVGSEMCIRDRYRNMKKGLIAAGLLVSLSGTAQDVSTYTPGTMGEGVVYYLPKTEIELQVIATKVVYTPGEFCQYADRYLRLTGISSQPEEHWEINSIKVNSIGIPDPDNAYAVKLKDKSAASQVELTPEGIIKAINTTSPIEKAPVTKVADTAKKRIDPRSFMTEEILIAGSTAKMAELVAKEIYNIRESKNSLTRGQADYMPKDGAALKLMLDNLDEQEQAMMQMFAGTTDRTEKSFTIRIKPEAGMKEKVAFRFSKKLGMLDADNLSGEPYYISIINQETLPPVCLLYTSDAA
;
A
#
# COMPACT_ATOMS: atom_id res chain seq x y z
N GLU A 1 -35.62 -6.08 -0.69
CA GLU A 1 -34.76 -7.26 -0.65
C GLU A 1 -33.72 -7.18 -1.76
N MET A 2 -32.60 -6.55 -1.46
CA MET A 2 -31.39 -6.65 -2.31
C MET A 2 -30.35 -7.42 -1.53
N THR A 3 -30.23 -8.69 -1.79
CA THR A 3 -29.12 -9.53 -1.35
C THR A 3 -27.87 -9.14 -2.11
N SER A 4 -27.04 -8.31 -1.47
CA SER A 4 -25.70 -8.04 -1.95
C SER A 4 -24.82 -9.27 -1.67
N SER A 5 -24.73 -10.16 -2.63
CA SER A 5 -23.74 -11.23 -2.68
C SER A 5 -22.36 -10.57 -2.95
N LEU A 6 -21.62 -10.28 -1.91
CA LEU A 6 -20.18 -10.06 -2.00
C LEU A 6 -19.54 -11.44 -2.25
N VAL A 7 -19.47 -11.79 -3.52
CA VAL A 7 -18.59 -12.85 -4.00
C VAL A 7 -17.17 -12.42 -3.65
N GLY A 8 -16.57 -13.12 -2.70
CA GLY A 8 -15.16 -12.99 -2.39
C GLY A 8 -14.37 -13.13 -3.70
N SER A 9 -13.64 -12.07 -4.04
CA SER A 9 -12.74 -12.11 -5.18
C SER A 9 -11.67 -13.17 -4.89
N GLU A 10 -11.84 -14.35 -5.45
CA GLU A 10 -10.77 -15.33 -5.56
C GLU A 10 -9.64 -14.69 -6.37
N MET A 11 -8.67 -14.12 -5.68
CA MET A 11 -7.47 -13.61 -6.31
C MET A 11 -6.57 -14.80 -6.64
N CYS A 12 -6.84 -15.44 -7.78
CA CYS A 12 -5.93 -16.38 -8.38
C CYS A 12 -4.68 -15.63 -8.80
N ILE A 13 -3.60 -15.79 -8.05
CA ILE A 13 -2.26 -15.38 -8.48
C ILE A 13 -1.90 -16.27 -9.64
N ARG A 14 -2.19 -15.79 -10.85
CA ARG A 14 -1.73 -16.41 -12.07
C ARG A 14 -0.31 -15.92 -12.30
N ASP A 15 0.64 -16.66 -11.77
CA ASP A 15 2.05 -16.41 -12.02
C ASP A 15 2.29 -16.40 -13.53
N ARG A 16 2.69 -15.23 -14.03
CA ARG A 16 3.01 -14.99 -15.44
C ARG A 16 4.42 -15.47 -15.75
N TYR A 17 4.71 -16.75 -15.43
CA TYR A 17 5.86 -17.45 -15.98
C TYR A 17 5.53 -18.08 -17.34
N ARG A 18 5.13 -17.26 -18.27
CA ARG A 18 4.94 -17.71 -19.64
C ARG A 18 5.64 -16.74 -20.57
N ASN A 19 6.93 -16.96 -20.74
CA ASN A 19 7.70 -16.70 -21.96
C ASN A 19 9.21 -16.60 -21.64
N MET A 20 9.81 -17.72 -21.28
CA MET A 20 11.18 -17.98 -21.73
C MET A 20 11.14 -19.17 -22.67
N LYS A 21 10.76 -18.87 -23.89
CA LYS A 21 10.85 -19.82 -25.00
C LYS A 21 12.32 -20.02 -25.37
N LYS A 22 12.69 -21.33 -25.33
CA LYS A 22 13.38 -21.98 -26.45
C LYS A 22 14.38 -21.08 -27.19
N GLY A 23 15.62 -21.24 -26.83
CA GLY A 23 16.68 -20.72 -27.65
C GLY A 23 18.04 -21.16 -27.15
N LEU A 24 18.57 -22.12 -27.84
CA LEU A 24 19.96 -22.63 -27.89
C LEU A 24 20.32 -23.76 -26.94
N ILE A 25 19.93 -24.93 -27.38
CA ILE A 25 20.82 -26.09 -27.33
C ILE A 25 21.87 -25.83 -28.42
N ALA A 26 23.01 -25.29 -28.06
CA ALA A 26 24.21 -25.38 -28.86
C ALA A 26 25.12 -26.38 -28.19
N ALA A 27 25.19 -27.53 -28.76
CA ALA A 27 26.28 -28.50 -28.57
C ALA A 27 27.61 -27.78 -28.77
N GLY A 28 28.51 -27.91 -27.84
CA GLY A 28 29.84 -27.44 -28.14
C GLY A 28 30.78 -27.48 -26.95
N LEU A 29 31.66 -28.38 -26.99
CA LEU A 29 32.94 -28.49 -26.31
C LEU A 29 32.92 -28.84 -24.82
N LEU A 30 33.12 -30.12 -24.59
CA LEU A 30 33.91 -30.63 -23.49
C LEU A 30 35.30 -29.95 -23.48
N VAL A 31 35.35 -28.79 -22.86
CA VAL A 31 36.58 -28.30 -22.27
C VAL A 31 36.48 -28.69 -20.81
N SER A 32 37.22 -29.70 -20.43
CA SER A 32 37.54 -30.02 -19.06
C SER A 32 38.32 -28.85 -18.45
N LEU A 33 37.59 -27.80 -18.08
CA LEU A 33 38.04 -26.86 -17.08
C LEU A 33 37.97 -27.64 -15.77
N SER A 34 39.15 -28.02 -15.27
CA SER A 34 39.39 -28.40 -13.89
C SER A 34 38.95 -27.20 -13.03
N GLY A 35 37.63 -27.05 -12.86
CA GLY A 35 37.03 -26.14 -11.90
C GLY A 35 37.42 -26.63 -10.53
N THR A 36 38.20 -25.85 -9.82
CA THR A 36 38.48 -26.08 -8.40
C THR A 36 37.14 -26.09 -7.69
N ALA A 37 36.64 -27.29 -7.39
CA ALA A 37 35.42 -27.47 -6.61
C ALA A 37 35.60 -26.72 -5.28
N GLN A 38 34.73 -25.75 -5.04
CA GLN A 38 34.63 -25.09 -3.72
C GLN A 38 34.06 -26.15 -2.77
N ASP A 39 34.77 -26.43 -1.66
CA ASP A 39 34.25 -27.32 -0.61
C ASP A 39 33.09 -26.64 0.10
N VAL A 40 31.87 -27.07 -0.21
CA VAL A 40 30.65 -26.68 0.50
C VAL A 40 30.32 -27.76 1.51
N SER A 41 30.20 -27.40 2.77
CA SER A 41 29.81 -28.30 3.86
C SER A 41 28.66 -27.73 4.65
N THR A 42 27.82 -28.59 5.21
CA THR A 42 26.77 -28.16 6.16
C THR A 42 27.44 -27.48 7.36
N TYR A 43 26.90 -26.33 7.74
CA TYR A 43 27.41 -25.56 8.87
C TYR A 43 26.98 -26.19 10.19
N THR A 44 27.93 -26.50 11.04
CA THR A 44 27.69 -26.90 12.44
C THR A 44 28.27 -25.80 13.34
N PRO A 45 27.50 -25.23 14.27
CA PRO A 45 28.00 -24.19 15.19
C PRO A 45 29.20 -24.70 15.98
N GLY A 46 30.30 -23.96 15.96
CA GLY A 46 31.53 -24.29 16.70
C GLY A 46 32.65 -24.97 15.89
N THR A 47 32.43 -25.32 14.60
CA THR A 47 33.44 -25.95 13.72
C THR A 47 34.03 -24.96 12.72
N MET A 48 34.03 -23.68 12.97
CA MET A 48 34.47 -22.67 11.99
C MET A 48 35.97 -22.75 11.69
N GLY A 49 36.25 -23.19 10.44
CA GLY A 49 37.45 -22.77 9.72
C GLY A 49 37.17 -21.46 8.94
N GLU A 50 38.19 -20.87 8.32
CA GLU A 50 38.07 -19.70 7.46
C GLU A 50 37.05 -19.95 6.33
N GLY A 51 35.90 -19.27 6.32
CA GLY A 51 34.84 -19.42 5.31
C GLY A 51 33.70 -18.43 5.47
N VAL A 52 32.80 -18.40 4.48
CA VAL A 52 31.57 -17.62 4.50
C VAL A 52 30.38 -18.54 4.78
N VAL A 53 29.63 -18.23 5.83
CA VAL A 53 28.39 -18.96 6.15
C VAL A 53 27.21 -18.28 5.45
N TYR A 54 26.37 -19.06 4.80
CA TYR A 54 25.15 -18.59 4.16
C TYR A 54 23.98 -19.52 4.47
N TYR A 55 22.77 -18.97 4.35
CA TYR A 55 21.53 -19.71 4.53
C TYR A 55 20.83 -19.88 3.19
N LEU A 56 20.18 -21.03 3.02
CA LEU A 56 19.23 -21.18 1.92
C LEU A 56 17.97 -20.38 2.22
N PRO A 57 17.30 -19.82 1.20
CA PRO A 57 16.06 -19.10 1.40
C PRO A 57 14.90 -20.07 1.67
N LYS A 58 14.14 -19.79 2.70
CA LYS A 58 12.82 -20.36 2.95
C LYS A 58 11.76 -19.35 2.56
N THR A 59 10.77 -19.77 1.81
CA THR A 59 9.72 -18.85 1.35
C THR A 59 8.70 -18.59 2.46
N GLU A 60 8.43 -17.32 2.74
CA GLU A 60 7.26 -16.88 3.49
C GLU A 60 6.37 -16.02 2.58
N ILE A 61 5.09 -15.97 2.93
CA ILE A 61 4.12 -15.10 2.26
C ILE A 61 3.97 -13.85 3.10
N GLU A 62 4.21 -12.70 2.48
CA GLU A 62 3.97 -11.39 3.06
C GLU A 62 2.69 -10.80 2.51
N LEU A 63 1.71 -10.58 3.39
CA LEU A 63 0.50 -9.85 3.08
C LEU A 63 0.67 -8.41 3.51
N GLN A 64 0.61 -7.48 2.57
CA GLN A 64 0.56 -6.06 2.83
C GLN A 64 -0.87 -5.58 2.67
N VAL A 65 -1.52 -5.29 3.78
CA VAL A 65 -2.89 -4.76 3.83
C VAL A 65 -2.83 -3.25 3.98
N ILE A 66 -3.39 -2.54 3.02
CA ILE A 66 -3.50 -1.08 3.05
C ILE A 66 -4.94 -0.75 3.41
N ALA A 67 -5.13 -0.12 4.54
CA ALA A 67 -6.44 0.28 5.03
C ALA A 67 -6.46 1.77 5.38
N THR A 68 -7.60 2.41 5.12
CA THR A 68 -7.83 3.82 5.41
C THR A 68 -8.78 3.97 6.60
N LYS A 69 -8.36 4.73 7.57
CA LYS A 69 -9.22 5.24 8.62
C LYS A 69 -9.91 6.49 8.10
N VAL A 70 -11.24 6.47 8.06
CA VAL A 70 -12.09 7.58 7.67
C VAL A 70 -12.73 8.15 8.91
N VAL A 71 -12.50 9.43 9.16
CA VAL A 71 -13.08 10.16 10.30
C VAL A 71 -13.88 11.34 9.74
N TYR A 72 -15.19 11.29 9.91
CA TYR A 72 -16.06 12.38 9.58
C TYR A 72 -16.32 13.23 10.82
N THR A 73 -16.13 14.52 10.68
CA THR A 73 -16.48 15.54 11.70
C THR A 73 -17.57 16.44 11.13
N PRO A 74 -18.76 16.51 11.76
CA PRO A 74 -19.83 17.36 11.27
C PRO A 74 -19.44 18.84 11.33
N GLY A 75 -19.94 19.60 10.37
CA GLY A 75 -19.76 21.05 10.34
C GLY A 75 -20.61 21.74 11.40
N GLU A 76 -20.18 22.93 11.82
CA GLU A 76 -20.88 23.76 12.82
C GLU A 76 -22.34 24.07 12.39
N PHE A 77 -22.56 24.19 11.08
CA PHE A 77 -23.87 24.53 10.49
C PHE A 77 -24.54 23.33 9.79
N CYS A 78 -24.17 22.08 10.13
CA CYS A 78 -24.71 20.89 9.47
C CYS A 78 -26.25 20.82 9.50
N GLN A 79 -26.89 21.31 10.59
CA GLN A 79 -28.35 21.35 10.74
C GLN A 79 -29.04 22.29 9.75
N TYR A 80 -28.32 23.26 9.21
CA TYR A 80 -28.81 24.25 8.27
C TYR A 80 -28.44 23.98 6.81
N ALA A 81 -27.69 22.89 6.58
CA ALA A 81 -27.12 22.53 5.28
C ALA A 81 -28.18 22.33 4.20
N ASP A 82 -29.27 21.62 4.48
CA ASP A 82 -30.39 21.47 3.55
C ASP A 82 -31.16 22.76 3.35
N ARG A 83 -31.42 23.51 4.42
CA ARG A 83 -32.22 24.75 4.35
C ARG A 83 -31.58 25.80 3.46
N TYR A 84 -30.29 26.06 3.63
CA TYR A 84 -29.61 27.18 2.98
C TYR A 84 -28.86 26.79 1.71
N LEU A 85 -28.28 25.58 1.65
CA LEU A 85 -27.44 25.13 0.54
C LEU A 85 -28.00 23.92 -0.23
N ARG A 86 -29.17 23.41 0.17
CA ARG A 86 -29.80 22.22 -0.42
C ARG A 86 -28.91 20.98 -0.38
N LEU A 87 -28.08 20.90 0.64
CA LEU A 87 -27.24 19.73 0.90
C LEU A 87 -28.02 18.72 1.74
N THR A 88 -28.44 17.63 1.10
CA THR A 88 -29.17 16.54 1.77
C THR A 88 -28.19 15.44 2.23
N GLY A 89 -28.57 14.69 3.26
CA GLY A 89 -27.79 13.55 3.74
C GLY A 89 -26.55 13.91 4.57
N ILE A 90 -26.44 15.14 5.04
CA ILE A 90 -25.36 15.55 5.96
C ILE A 90 -25.64 15.02 7.35
N SER A 91 -24.69 14.21 7.88
CA SER A 91 -24.78 13.71 9.25
C SER A 91 -24.47 14.81 10.26
N SER A 92 -25.23 14.86 11.34
CA SER A 92 -24.96 15.74 12.48
C SER A 92 -24.11 15.06 13.55
N GLN A 93 -23.79 13.78 13.37
CA GLN A 93 -22.99 13.00 14.29
C GLN A 93 -21.62 12.70 13.68
N PRO A 94 -20.56 12.73 14.49
CA PRO A 94 -19.25 12.28 14.05
C PRO A 94 -19.29 10.77 13.76
N GLU A 95 -18.64 10.37 12.68
CA GLU A 95 -18.54 8.97 12.25
C GLU A 95 -17.08 8.59 12.05
N GLU A 96 -16.75 7.40 12.50
CA GLU A 96 -15.42 6.84 12.32
C GLU A 96 -15.55 5.41 11.82
N HIS A 97 -14.85 5.10 10.72
CA HIS A 97 -14.81 3.74 10.20
C HIS A 97 -13.52 3.47 9.43
N TRP A 98 -13.27 2.18 9.20
CA TRP A 98 -12.13 1.70 8.45
C TRP A 98 -12.58 1.04 7.16
N GLU A 99 -11.78 1.23 6.11
CA GLU A 99 -11.96 0.64 4.78
C GLU A 99 -10.66 -0.04 4.35
N ILE A 100 -10.74 -1.24 3.76
CA ILE A 100 -9.58 -1.86 3.12
C ILE A 100 -9.48 -1.33 1.70
N ASN A 101 -8.34 -0.74 1.37
CA ASN A 101 -8.08 -0.21 0.03
C ASN A 101 -7.51 -1.29 -0.90
N SER A 102 -6.53 -2.05 -0.39
CA SER A 102 -5.89 -3.11 -1.15
C SER A 102 -5.20 -4.13 -0.25
N ILE A 103 -5.09 -5.35 -0.77
CA ILE A 103 -4.30 -6.42 -0.18
C ILE A 103 -3.30 -6.86 -1.24
N LYS A 104 -2.01 -6.70 -0.94
CA LYS A 104 -0.93 -7.17 -1.80
C LYS A 104 -0.32 -8.42 -1.19
N VAL A 105 -0.05 -9.40 -2.03
CA VAL A 105 0.54 -10.68 -1.63
C VAL A 105 1.90 -10.79 -2.29
N ASN A 106 2.94 -10.91 -1.51
CA ASN A 106 4.31 -11.08 -1.97
C ASN A 106 4.89 -12.37 -1.38
N SER A 107 5.80 -13.00 -2.10
CA SER A 107 6.65 -14.04 -1.56
C SER A 107 7.99 -13.44 -1.17
N ILE A 108 8.43 -13.70 0.04
CA ILE A 108 9.72 -13.23 0.55
C ILE A 108 10.59 -14.42 0.94
N GLY A 109 11.89 -14.31 0.66
CA GLY A 109 12.88 -15.29 1.13
C GLY A 109 13.37 -14.89 2.52
N ILE A 110 13.27 -15.80 3.47
CA ILE A 110 13.87 -15.66 4.79
C ILE A 110 14.99 -16.69 4.97
N PRO A 111 16.01 -16.41 5.79
CA PRO A 111 17.05 -17.42 6.06
C PRO A 111 16.45 -18.65 6.75
N ASP A 112 16.82 -19.83 6.26
CA ASP A 112 16.45 -21.10 6.89
C ASP A 112 17.59 -21.56 7.81
N PRO A 113 17.45 -21.48 9.14
CA PRO A 113 18.50 -21.90 10.06
C PRO A 113 18.82 -23.40 9.99
N ASP A 114 17.87 -24.21 9.54
CA ASP A 114 18.05 -25.67 9.43
C ASP A 114 18.87 -26.02 8.19
N ASN A 115 19.00 -25.11 7.23
CA ASN A 115 19.75 -25.25 5.99
C ASN A 115 20.85 -24.17 5.89
N ALA A 116 21.81 -24.25 6.83
CA ALA A 116 22.98 -23.39 6.85
C ALA A 116 24.20 -24.16 6.24
N TYR A 117 24.94 -23.46 5.38
CA TYR A 117 26.10 -23.99 4.69
C TYR A 117 27.30 -23.07 4.88
N ALA A 118 28.48 -23.67 4.90
CA ALA A 118 29.76 -22.96 4.94
C ALA A 118 30.55 -23.23 3.66
N VAL A 119 31.01 -22.18 3.00
CA VAL A 119 31.95 -22.26 1.87
C VAL A 119 33.33 -21.94 2.37
N LYS A 120 34.28 -22.89 2.25
CA LYS A 120 35.70 -22.64 2.49
C LYS A 120 36.27 -21.85 1.32
N LEU A 121 36.83 -20.69 1.62
CA LEU A 121 37.48 -19.84 0.63
C LEU A 121 38.96 -20.20 0.57
N LYS A 122 39.45 -20.60 -0.61
CA LYS A 122 40.89 -20.95 -0.80
C LYS A 122 41.80 -19.71 -0.75
N ASP A 123 41.23 -18.52 -1.08
CA ASP A 123 41.92 -17.24 -1.07
C ASP A 123 41.04 -16.11 -0.55
N LYS A 124 41.64 -15.11 0.10
CA LYS A 124 40.91 -13.92 0.60
C LYS A 124 40.22 -13.13 -0.51
N SER A 125 40.67 -13.23 -1.75
CA SER A 125 40.04 -12.62 -2.93
C SER A 125 38.74 -13.29 -3.35
N ALA A 126 38.52 -14.55 -3.00
CA ALA A 126 37.28 -15.27 -3.31
C ALA A 126 36.09 -14.85 -2.40
N ALA A 127 36.36 -14.24 -1.25
CA ALA A 127 35.30 -13.69 -0.38
C ALA A 127 34.49 -12.58 -1.04
N SER A 128 35.10 -11.84 -1.96
CA SER A 128 34.43 -10.76 -2.69
C SER A 128 33.47 -11.24 -3.79
N GLN A 129 33.45 -12.54 -4.05
CA GLN A 129 32.61 -13.15 -5.09
C GLN A 129 31.30 -13.75 -4.55
N VAL A 130 31.07 -13.68 -3.24
CA VAL A 130 29.83 -14.16 -2.61
C VAL A 130 29.03 -12.96 -2.12
N GLU A 131 27.94 -12.67 -2.81
CA GLU A 131 26.97 -11.65 -2.37
C GLU A 131 25.90 -12.28 -1.48
N LEU A 132 25.74 -11.73 -0.27
CA LEU A 132 24.71 -12.13 0.68
C LEU A 132 23.70 -10.99 0.89
N THR A 133 22.49 -11.33 1.32
CA THR A 133 21.57 -10.36 1.90
C THR A 133 22.08 -9.93 3.28
N PRO A 134 21.57 -8.83 3.87
CA PRO A 134 21.89 -8.46 5.24
C PRO A 134 21.58 -9.57 6.26
N GLU A 135 20.61 -10.44 5.94
CA GLU A 135 20.18 -11.57 6.76
C GLU A 135 21.03 -12.84 6.52
N GLY A 136 22.01 -12.80 5.60
CA GLY A 136 22.91 -13.93 5.32
C GLY A 136 22.36 -14.93 4.29
N ILE A 137 21.33 -14.60 3.51
CA ILE A 137 20.87 -15.42 2.39
C ILE A 137 21.76 -15.17 1.18
N ILE A 138 22.10 -16.24 0.47
CA ILE A 138 22.91 -16.14 -0.75
C ILE A 138 22.14 -15.44 -1.87
N LYS A 139 22.74 -14.39 -2.44
CA LYS A 139 22.23 -13.68 -3.62
C LYS A 139 22.89 -14.13 -4.91
N ALA A 140 24.20 -14.18 -4.88
CA ALA A 140 24.99 -14.53 -6.05
C ALA A 140 26.36 -15.12 -5.64
N ILE A 141 26.89 -16.02 -6.46
CA ILE A 141 28.26 -16.53 -6.38
C ILE A 141 28.91 -16.25 -7.71
N ASN A 142 30.08 -15.62 -7.71
CA ASN A 142 30.86 -15.27 -8.89
C ASN A 142 30.13 -14.40 -9.95
N THR A 143 29.03 -13.78 -9.57
CA THR A 143 28.25 -12.83 -10.39
C THR A 143 27.75 -11.70 -9.52
N THR A 144 27.54 -10.54 -10.13
CA THR A 144 26.83 -9.45 -9.45
C THR A 144 25.33 -9.60 -9.66
N SER A 145 24.55 -9.62 -8.56
CA SER A 145 23.11 -9.65 -8.70
C SER A 145 22.60 -8.30 -9.25
N PRO A 146 21.59 -8.29 -10.14
CA PRO A 146 20.96 -7.05 -10.55
C PRO A 146 20.39 -6.34 -9.31
N ILE A 147 20.68 -5.05 -9.18
CA ILE A 147 20.17 -4.23 -8.06
C ILE A 147 18.66 -4.11 -8.24
N GLU A 148 17.90 -4.95 -7.58
CA GLU A 148 16.47 -4.71 -7.41
C GLU A 148 16.30 -3.49 -6.51
N LYS A 149 15.92 -2.38 -7.10
CA LYS A 149 15.44 -1.24 -6.33
C LYS A 149 14.16 -1.68 -5.63
N ALA A 150 14.23 -1.87 -4.31
CA ALA A 150 13.04 -2.08 -3.52
C ALA A 150 12.01 -0.99 -3.86
N PRO A 151 10.76 -1.35 -4.13
CA PRO A 151 9.73 -0.35 -4.39
C PRO A 151 9.56 0.46 -3.11
N VAL A 152 10.10 1.68 -3.14
CA VAL A 152 9.87 2.64 -2.05
C VAL A 152 8.40 3.05 -2.16
N THR A 153 7.55 2.38 -1.42
CA THR A 153 6.17 2.80 -1.23
C THR A 153 6.23 4.05 -0.36
N LYS A 154 6.41 5.20 -1.00
CA LYS A 154 6.20 6.48 -0.32
C LYS A 154 4.71 6.52 0.01
N VAL A 155 4.37 6.27 1.25
CA VAL A 155 3.09 6.72 1.81
C VAL A 155 3.14 8.23 1.68
N ALA A 156 2.44 8.76 0.69
CA ALA A 156 2.31 10.19 0.53
C ALA A 156 1.45 10.68 1.70
N ASP A 157 2.11 11.24 2.67
CA ASP A 157 1.48 11.98 3.76
C ASP A 157 0.91 13.27 3.15
N THR A 158 -0.20 13.14 2.44
CA THR A 158 -0.97 14.27 1.91
C THR A 158 -1.86 14.81 3.02
N ALA A 159 -1.26 15.26 4.09
CA ALA A 159 -1.94 16.13 5.03
C ALA A 159 -2.28 17.43 4.29
N LYS A 160 -3.48 17.49 3.69
CA LYS A 160 -4.01 18.74 3.13
C LYS A 160 -4.01 19.75 4.26
N LYS A 161 -3.29 20.86 4.06
CA LYS A 161 -3.29 21.99 5.00
C LYS A 161 -4.74 22.38 5.26
N ARG A 162 -5.21 22.18 6.48
CA ARG A 162 -6.54 22.61 6.88
C ARG A 162 -6.58 24.14 6.90
N ILE A 163 -7.46 24.69 6.12
CA ILE A 163 -7.70 26.13 6.09
C ILE A 163 -8.80 26.40 7.10
N ASP A 164 -8.55 27.37 7.98
CA ASP A 164 -9.58 27.81 8.94
C ASP A 164 -10.65 28.59 8.20
N PRO A 165 -11.91 28.10 8.14
CA PRO A 165 -13.01 28.79 7.49
C PRO A 165 -13.22 30.23 8.04
N ARG A 166 -12.90 30.44 9.30
CA ARG A 166 -13.10 31.75 9.96
C ARG A 166 -12.20 32.83 9.40
N SER A 167 -11.07 32.48 8.78
CA SER A 167 -10.18 33.45 8.13
C SER A 167 -10.81 34.16 6.92
N PHE A 168 -11.87 33.59 6.37
CA PHE A 168 -12.61 34.17 5.22
C PHE A 168 -13.92 34.80 5.61
N MET A 169 -14.28 34.84 6.92
CA MET A 169 -15.54 35.46 7.36
C MET A 169 -15.43 36.98 7.46
N THR A 170 -16.44 37.66 7.00
CA THR A 170 -16.57 39.08 7.20
C THR A 170 -16.92 39.42 8.66
N GLU A 171 -16.69 40.67 9.07
CA GLU A 171 -17.02 41.13 10.42
C GLU A 171 -18.53 40.94 10.70
N GLU A 172 -19.39 41.16 9.73
CA GLU A 172 -20.85 40.94 9.82
C GLU A 172 -21.20 39.49 10.21
N ILE A 173 -20.49 38.54 9.63
CA ILE A 173 -20.67 37.11 9.94
C ILE A 173 -20.23 36.81 11.37
N LEU A 174 -19.04 37.32 11.78
CA LEU A 174 -18.46 37.04 13.08
C LEU A 174 -19.24 37.65 14.26
N ILE A 175 -19.92 38.77 14.06
CA ILE A 175 -20.74 39.44 15.10
C ILE A 175 -22.21 38.96 15.10
N ALA A 176 -22.58 38.02 14.25
CA ALA A 176 -23.95 37.52 14.17
C ALA A 176 -24.44 36.99 15.53
N GLY A 177 -25.57 37.47 15.98
CA GLY A 177 -26.09 37.17 17.33
C GLY A 177 -26.64 35.76 17.55
N SER A 178 -26.64 34.89 16.52
CA SER A 178 -27.08 33.51 16.64
C SER A 178 -26.45 32.63 15.57
N THR A 179 -26.29 31.34 15.87
CA THR A 179 -25.77 30.33 14.93
C THR A 179 -26.59 30.24 13.65
N ALA A 180 -27.92 30.36 13.75
CA ALA A 180 -28.81 30.36 12.59
C ALA A 180 -28.54 31.56 11.67
N LYS A 181 -28.32 32.73 12.25
CA LYS A 181 -28.02 33.96 11.47
C LYS A 181 -26.62 33.89 10.88
N MET A 182 -25.65 33.36 11.61
CA MET A 182 -24.31 33.13 11.10
C MET A 182 -24.34 32.16 9.90
N ALA A 183 -25.06 31.05 10.00
CA ALA A 183 -25.24 30.08 8.91
C ALA A 183 -25.89 30.70 7.68
N GLU A 184 -26.89 31.56 7.86
CA GLU A 184 -27.55 32.30 6.76
C GLU A 184 -26.54 33.21 6.04
N LEU A 185 -25.74 33.97 6.78
CA LEU A 185 -24.77 34.89 6.22
C LEU A 185 -23.62 34.16 5.50
N VAL A 186 -23.11 33.08 6.08
CA VAL A 186 -22.08 32.24 5.44
C VAL A 186 -22.64 31.62 4.16
N ALA A 187 -23.88 31.13 4.15
CA ALA A 187 -24.50 30.59 2.94
C ALA A 187 -24.64 31.67 1.86
N LYS A 188 -25.01 32.88 2.23
CA LYS A 188 -25.10 34.04 1.31
C LYS A 188 -23.71 34.32 0.71
N GLU A 189 -22.66 34.29 1.52
CA GLU A 189 -21.30 34.52 1.03
C GLU A 189 -20.86 33.44 0.07
N ILE A 190 -21.18 32.18 0.32
CA ILE A 190 -20.94 31.08 -0.63
C ILE A 190 -21.60 31.35 -1.97
N TYR A 191 -22.85 31.85 -1.99
CA TYR A 191 -23.53 32.22 -3.24
C TYR A 191 -22.87 33.41 -3.93
N ASN A 192 -22.40 34.43 -3.19
CA ASN A 192 -21.64 35.56 -3.74
C ASN A 192 -20.33 35.10 -4.41
N ILE A 193 -19.60 34.17 -3.76
CA ILE A 193 -18.38 33.58 -4.33
C ILE A 193 -18.71 32.86 -5.63
N ARG A 194 -19.77 32.06 -5.67
CA ARG A 194 -20.21 31.34 -6.87
C ARG A 194 -20.59 32.31 -8.00
N GLU A 195 -21.26 33.39 -7.69
CA GLU A 195 -21.60 34.43 -8.66
C GLU A 195 -20.35 35.11 -9.21
N SER A 196 -19.38 35.45 -8.35
CA SER A 196 -18.08 36.00 -8.74
C SER A 196 -17.31 35.07 -9.68
N LYS A 197 -17.27 33.79 -9.37
CA LYS A 197 -16.64 32.74 -10.22
C LYS A 197 -17.35 32.65 -11.58
N ASN A 198 -18.67 32.67 -11.59
CA ASN A 198 -19.47 32.66 -12.82
C ASN A 198 -19.21 33.90 -13.69
N SER A 199 -19.11 35.07 -13.07
CA SER A 199 -18.82 36.33 -13.77
C SER A 199 -17.44 36.35 -14.37
N LEU A 200 -16.42 35.86 -13.63
CA LEU A 200 -15.05 35.70 -14.12
C LEU A 200 -14.96 34.71 -15.29
N THR A 201 -15.61 33.56 -15.16
CA THR A 201 -15.55 32.51 -16.21
C THR A 201 -16.31 32.89 -17.47
N ARG A 202 -17.34 33.73 -17.37
CA ARG A 202 -18.10 34.25 -18.51
C ARG A 202 -17.48 35.50 -19.12
N GLY A 203 -16.43 36.05 -18.53
CA GLY A 203 -15.84 37.31 -18.97
C GLY A 203 -16.74 38.55 -18.71
N GLN A 204 -17.61 38.47 -17.70
CA GLN A 204 -18.59 39.51 -17.34
C GLN A 204 -18.25 40.26 -16.03
N ALA A 205 -17.06 39.94 -15.46
CA ALA A 205 -16.60 40.64 -14.27
C ALA A 205 -16.13 42.06 -14.63
N ASP A 206 -16.37 43.02 -13.72
CA ASP A 206 -15.95 44.44 -13.90
C ASP A 206 -14.44 44.57 -14.11
N TYR A 207 -13.70 43.68 -13.54
CA TYR A 207 -12.23 43.55 -13.72
C TYR A 207 -11.88 42.15 -14.23
N MET A 208 -11.34 42.10 -15.43
CA MET A 208 -10.84 40.88 -16.04
C MET A 208 -9.29 40.89 -16.06
N PRO A 209 -8.62 39.89 -15.49
CA PRO A 209 -7.20 39.78 -15.59
C PRO A 209 -6.78 39.56 -17.05
N LYS A 210 -5.69 40.24 -17.48
CA LYS A 210 -5.17 40.14 -18.85
C LYS A 210 -4.44 38.86 -19.12
N ASP A 211 -4.00 38.16 -18.07
CA ASP A 211 -3.21 36.93 -18.13
C ASP A 211 -4.03 35.74 -17.57
N GLY A 212 -3.98 34.62 -18.27
CA GLY A 212 -4.65 33.39 -17.88
C GLY A 212 -4.14 32.81 -16.54
N ALA A 213 -2.86 33.05 -16.20
CA ALA A 213 -2.30 32.63 -14.91
C ALA A 213 -2.90 33.42 -13.74
N ALA A 214 -3.10 34.73 -13.92
CA ALA A 214 -3.75 35.58 -12.94
C ALA A 214 -5.23 35.19 -12.77
N LEU A 215 -5.94 34.91 -13.87
CA LEU A 215 -7.33 34.41 -13.82
C LEU A 215 -7.41 33.09 -13.03
N LYS A 216 -6.50 32.16 -13.31
CA LYS A 216 -6.44 30.89 -12.60
C LYS A 216 -6.22 31.09 -11.10
N LEU A 217 -5.28 31.94 -10.73
CA LEU A 217 -5.01 32.25 -9.32
C LEU A 217 -6.23 32.83 -8.62
N MET A 218 -6.99 33.72 -9.28
CA MET A 218 -8.22 34.28 -8.73
C MET A 218 -9.29 33.21 -8.51
N LEU A 219 -9.47 32.32 -9.50
CA LEU A 219 -10.43 31.22 -9.39
C LEU A 219 -10.00 30.22 -8.31
N ASP A 220 -8.72 29.87 -8.23
CA ASP A 220 -8.18 28.95 -7.20
C ASP A 220 -8.42 29.53 -5.79
N ASN A 221 -8.23 30.86 -5.60
CA ASN A 221 -8.51 31.52 -4.32
C ASN A 221 -10.01 31.52 -3.97
N LEU A 222 -10.89 31.76 -4.94
CA LEU A 222 -12.33 31.70 -4.72
C LEU A 222 -12.82 30.27 -4.44
N ASP A 223 -12.19 29.27 -5.09
CA ASP A 223 -12.46 27.85 -4.81
C ASP A 223 -12.05 27.48 -3.39
N GLU A 224 -10.89 27.95 -2.93
CA GLU A 224 -10.40 27.74 -1.57
C GLU A 224 -11.33 28.33 -0.52
N GLN A 225 -11.81 29.56 -0.74
CA GLN A 225 -12.77 30.23 0.13
C GLN A 225 -14.10 29.48 0.17
N GLU A 226 -14.65 29.13 -0.99
CA GLU A 226 -15.90 28.37 -1.06
C GLU A 226 -15.79 27.04 -0.34
N GLN A 227 -14.71 26.28 -0.59
CA GLN A 227 -14.48 24.98 0.07
C GLN A 227 -14.35 25.12 1.58
N ALA A 228 -13.64 26.12 2.07
CA ALA A 228 -13.50 26.39 3.50
C ALA A 228 -14.86 26.67 4.16
N MET A 229 -15.68 27.55 3.55
CA MET A 229 -17.01 27.85 4.07
C MET A 229 -17.98 26.68 3.95
N MET A 230 -17.91 25.91 2.85
CA MET A 230 -18.72 24.71 2.66
C MET A 230 -18.47 23.65 3.72
N GLN A 231 -17.24 23.53 4.25
CA GLN A 231 -16.92 22.59 5.33
C GLN A 231 -17.70 22.87 6.61
N MET A 232 -18.11 24.11 6.84
CA MET A 232 -18.94 24.45 8.00
C MET A 232 -20.35 23.84 7.92
N PHE A 233 -20.85 23.56 6.72
CA PHE A 233 -22.13 22.88 6.51
C PHE A 233 -21.95 21.39 6.27
N ALA A 234 -21.05 21.01 5.38
CA ALA A 234 -20.88 19.62 4.97
C ALA A 234 -20.03 18.81 5.96
N GLY A 235 -19.29 19.48 6.84
CA GLY A 235 -18.28 18.84 7.70
C GLY A 235 -17.00 18.53 6.94
N THR A 236 -16.10 17.84 7.62
CA THR A 236 -14.80 17.43 7.07
C THR A 236 -14.64 15.92 7.18
N THR A 237 -14.04 15.32 6.17
CA THR A 237 -13.69 13.90 6.16
C THR A 237 -12.18 13.76 6.07
N ASP A 238 -11.57 13.29 7.16
CA ASP A 238 -10.15 12.98 7.19
C ASP A 238 -9.94 11.53 6.83
N ARG A 239 -8.99 11.28 5.94
CA ARG A 239 -8.59 9.95 5.50
C ARG A 239 -7.14 9.72 5.84
N THR A 240 -6.87 8.76 6.72
CA THR A 240 -5.52 8.37 7.12
C THR A 240 -5.25 6.95 6.67
N GLU A 241 -4.32 6.80 5.74
CA GLU A 241 -3.91 5.50 5.23
C GLU A 241 -2.89 4.84 6.17
N LYS A 242 -3.09 3.54 6.45
CA LYS A 242 -2.16 2.72 7.22
C LYS A 242 -1.85 1.44 6.47
N SER A 243 -0.59 1.05 6.49
CA SER A 243 -0.11 -0.22 5.94
C SER A 243 0.20 -1.20 7.07
N PHE A 244 -0.37 -2.39 6.96
CA PHE A 244 -0.14 -3.50 7.89
C PHE A 244 0.54 -4.63 7.14
N THR A 245 1.58 -5.21 7.74
CA THR A 245 2.31 -6.31 7.16
C THR A 245 2.15 -7.56 8.01
N ILE A 246 1.69 -8.65 7.40
CA ILE A 246 1.52 -9.96 8.04
C ILE A 246 2.37 -10.96 7.31
N ARG A 247 3.12 -11.78 8.05
CA ARG A 247 3.93 -12.87 7.50
C ARG A 247 3.30 -14.21 7.84
N ILE A 248 3.16 -15.05 6.83
CA ILE A 248 2.55 -16.37 6.95
C ILE A 248 3.52 -17.40 6.41
N LYS A 249 3.83 -18.40 7.24
CA LYS A 249 4.59 -19.58 6.80
C LYS A 249 3.68 -20.48 5.98
N PRO A 250 4.02 -20.75 4.71
CA PRO A 250 3.25 -21.67 3.90
C PRO A 250 3.39 -23.10 4.44
N GLU A 251 2.26 -23.77 4.59
CA GLU A 251 2.20 -25.19 4.94
C GLU A 251 1.53 -25.96 3.80
N ALA A 252 1.98 -27.18 3.54
CA ALA A 252 1.41 -28.00 2.47
C ALA A 252 -0.08 -28.24 2.73
N GLY A 253 -0.93 -27.92 1.73
CA GLY A 253 -2.37 -28.11 1.83
C GLY A 253 -3.10 -27.12 2.73
N MET A 254 -2.51 -25.95 3.00
CA MET A 254 -3.17 -24.87 3.77
C MET A 254 -4.41 -24.40 3.03
N LYS A 255 -5.58 -24.69 3.59
CA LYS A 255 -6.89 -24.27 3.06
C LYS A 255 -7.62 -23.48 4.12
N GLU A 256 -8.21 -22.36 3.72
CA GLU A 256 -9.12 -21.52 4.54
C GLU A 256 -8.57 -21.17 5.94
N LYS A 257 -7.25 -20.96 6.04
CA LYS A 257 -6.66 -20.48 7.28
C LYS A 257 -6.93 -18.99 7.44
N VAL A 258 -7.39 -18.55 8.61
CA VAL A 258 -7.59 -17.13 8.87
C VAL A 258 -6.23 -16.44 8.89
N ALA A 259 -6.03 -15.51 7.96
CA ALA A 259 -4.81 -14.70 7.87
C ALA A 259 -4.87 -13.51 8.83
N PHE A 260 -6.01 -12.83 8.85
CA PHE A 260 -6.30 -11.70 9.74
C PHE A 260 -7.81 -11.51 9.84
N ARG A 261 -8.23 -10.61 10.71
CA ARG A 261 -9.61 -10.16 10.78
C ARG A 261 -9.70 -8.66 10.60
N PHE A 262 -10.82 -8.20 10.12
CA PHE A 262 -11.05 -6.79 9.88
C PHE A 262 -12.42 -6.36 10.39
N SER A 263 -12.45 -5.22 11.05
CA SER A 263 -13.68 -4.60 11.52
C SER A 263 -13.79 -3.18 11.00
N LYS A 264 -14.94 -2.81 10.46
CA LYS A 264 -15.21 -1.42 10.06
C LYS A 264 -15.02 -0.42 11.21
N LYS A 265 -15.18 -0.87 12.44
CA LYS A 265 -15.08 -0.04 13.65
C LYS A 265 -13.65 -0.02 14.22
N LEU A 266 -13.00 -1.17 14.27
CA LEU A 266 -11.72 -1.35 14.97
C LEU A 266 -10.52 -1.37 14.01
N GLY A 267 -10.77 -1.54 12.71
CA GLY A 267 -9.72 -1.69 11.70
C GLY A 267 -9.16 -3.10 11.64
N MET A 268 -7.85 -3.19 11.45
CA MET A 268 -7.11 -4.45 11.36
C MET A 268 -7.02 -5.11 12.73
N LEU A 269 -7.29 -6.42 12.77
CA LEU A 269 -7.29 -7.24 13.96
C LEU A 269 -6.51 -8.53 13.73
N ASP A 270 -5.96 -9.09 14.81
CA ASP A 270 -5.31 -10.39 14.78
C ASP A 270 -6.30 -11.51 14.43
N ALA A 271 -5.78 -12.62 13.91
CA ALA A 271 -6.57 -13.77 13.47
C ALA A 271 -7.49 -14.33 14.56
N ASP A 272 -7.07 -14.23 15.81
CA ASP A 272 -7.78 -14.77 16.99
C ASP A 272 -8.87 -13.83 17.52
N ASN A 273 -8.90 -12.58 17.10
CA ASN A 273 -9.85 -11.59 17.60
C ASN A 273 -11.19 -11.68 16.86
N LEU A 274 -12.19 -12.28 17.50
CA LEU A 274 -13.52 -12.53 16.91
C LEU A 274 -14.38 -11.28 16.67
N SER A 275 -13.90 -10.08 17.01
CA SER A 275 -14.64 -8.81 16.82
C SER A 275 -14.64 -8.31 15.37
N GLY A 276 -13.95 -9.00 14.45
CA GLY A 276 -13.87 -8.67 13.03
C GLY A 276 -14.22 -9.83 12.10
N GLU A 277 -14.54 -9.49 10.87
CA GLU A 277 -14.76 -10.46 9.80
C GLU A 277 -13.44 -11.15 9.42
N PRO A 278 -13.42 -12.49 9.26
CA PRO A 278 -12.21 -13.22 8.93
C PRO A 278 -11.86 -13.08 7.44
N TYR A 279 -10.58 -12.90 7.18
CA TYR A 279 -9.97 -12.98 5.84
C TYR A 279 -9.14 -14.25 5.78
N TYR A 280 -9.46 -15.09 4.80
CA TYR A 280 -8.87 -16.42 4.67
C TYR A 280 -7.76 -16.43 3.63
N ILE A 281 -6.75 -17.27 3.86
CA ILE A 281 -5.73 -17.61 2.88
C ILE A 281 -5.79 -19.11 2.58
N SER A 282 -5.69 -19.44 1.30
CA SER A 282 -5.53 -20.82 0.81
C SER A 282 -4.32 -20.90 -0.11
N ILE A 283 -3.48 -21.90 0.11
CA ILE A 283 -2.30 -22.16 -0.72
C ILE A 283 -2.53 -23.47 -1.46
N ILE A 284 -2.64 -23.37 -2.77
CA ILE A 284 -2.89 -24.52 -3.63
C ILE A 284 -1.68 -24.70 -4.54
N ASN A 285 -1.04 -25.86 -4.44
CA ASN A 285 0.00 -26.25 -5.40
C ASN A 285 -0.68 -26.69 -6.69
N GLN A 286 -0.54 -25.90 -7.76
CA GLN A 286 -1.10 -26.20 -9.08
C GLN A 286 -0.11 -26.93 -10.00
N GLU A 287 1.16 -27.05 -9.62
CA GLU A 287 2.17 -27.71 -10.42
C GLU A 287 2.32 -29.18 -10.00
N THR A 288 1.77 -30.08 -10.78
CA THR A 288 2.28 -31.45 -10.84
C THR A 288 3.59 -31.40 -11.64
N LEU A 289 4.72 -31.36 -10.95
CA LEU A 289 6.01 -31.52 -11.61
C LEU A 289 6.00 -32.84 -12.39
N PRO A 290 6.34 -32.82 -13.68
CA PRO A 290 6.43 -34.06 -14.45
C PRO A 290 7.49 -34.96 -13.78
N PRO A 291 7.29 -36.29 -13.72
CA PRO A 291 8.17 -37.20 -13.00
C PRO A 291 9.65 -37.18 -13.46
N VAL A 292 9.93 -36.56 -14.60
CA VAL A 292 11.28 -36.35 -15.15
C VAL A 292 12.10 -35.32 -14.37
N CYS A 293 11.46 -34.39 -13.64
CA CYS A 293 12.17 -33.40 -12.81
C CYS A 293 12.70 -34.00 -11.50
N LEU A 294 12.16 -35.09 -11.03
CA LEU A 294 12.63 -35.74 -9.80
C LEU A 294 13.93 -36.53 -9.99
N LEU A 295 14.32 -36.87 -11.23
CA LEU A 295 15.56 -37.57 -11.53
C LEU A 295 16.79 -36.64 -11.51
N TYR A 296 16.61 -35.33 -11.63
CA TYR A 296 17.74 -34.38 -11.62
C TYR A 296 18.16 -33.91 -10.24
N THR A 297 17.32 -34.10 -9.22
CA THR A 297 17.63 -33.71 -7.84
C THR A 297 18.27 -34.82 -7.01
N SER A 298 18.30 -36.08 -7.50
CA SER A 298 18.92 -37.21 -6.78
C SER A 298 20.40 -37.43 -7.10
N ASP A 299 20.91 -36.82 -8.17
CA ASP A 299 22.33 -37.01 -8.57
C ASP A 299 23.22 -35.80 -8.15
N ALA A 300 22.69 -34.87 -7.34
CA ALA A 300 23.44 -33.76 -6.77
C ALA A 300 23.71 -33.95 -5.26
N ALA A 301 23.71 -35.20 -4.79
CA ALA A 301 24.09 -35.57 -3.42
C ALA A 301 25.55 -36.06 -3.37
#